data_5af69d511623e3c2c207a2e18ca56c73
#
_entry.id   5af69d511623e3c2c207a2e18ca56c73
#
_cell.length_a   1.000
_cell.length_b   1.000
_cell.length_c   1.000
_cell.angle_alpha   90.00
_cell.angle_beta   90.00
_cell.angle_gamma   90.00
#
_symmetry.space_group_name_H-M   'P 1'
#
loop_
_entity.id
_entity.type
_entity.pdbx_description
1 polymer ?
#
loop_
_entity_poly.entity_id
_entity_poly.type
_entity_poly.pdbx_seq_one_letter_code
_entity_poly.pdbx_strand_id
1 'polypeptide(L)'
;MEQVIRDNNIEFSDNKLSVYNFGDDFSSANSNINKRFFEGGTRYRDAVQIVVATGEYWLFDYGVVVFWAVDKTARQALISSLKKDNTTHFEQIEEHLSFTFANELMIKKDVISLPDHDPLMRLAISHALAQSSKLMEYEVQAQNSIKNYSHIPEELAKFGKISISQKEI
;
A
#
# COMPACT_ATOMS: atom_id res chain seq x y z
N MET A 1 -26.65 -4.76 8.20
CA MET A 1 -26.55 -3.42 7.58
C MET A 1 -26.62 -2.27 8.58
N GLU A 2 -27.44 -2.34 9.58
CA GLU A 2 -27.49 -1.29 10.62
C GLU A 2 -26.23 -1.18 11.49
N GLN A 3 -25.50 -2.26 11.68
CA GLN A 3 -24.23 -2.24 12.43
C GLN A 3 -23.09 -1.52 11.69
N VAL A 4 -23.09 -1.56 10.37
CA VAL A 4 -22.04 -0.89 9.55
C VAL A 4 -22.16 0.64 9.60
N ILE A 5 -23.37 1.15 9.88
CA ILE A 5 -23.64 2.60 9.95
C ILE A 5 -23.23 3.19 11.29
N ARG A 6 -23.10 2.39 12.34
CA ARG A 6 -22.76 2.87 13.69
C ARG A 6 -21.28 3.11 13.92
N ASP A 7 -20.42 2.45 13.15
CA ASP A 7 -18.96 2.57 13.30
C ASP A 7 -18.35 3.73 12.48
N ASN A 8 -19.19 4.60 11.94
CA ASN A 8 -18.78 5.71 11.08
C ASN A 8 -18.23 6.93 11.82
N ASN A 9 -18.26 6.97 13.14
CA ASN A 9 -17.73 8.06 13.93
C ASN A 9 -16.33 7.73 14.47
N ILE A 10 -15.39 7.54 13.57
CA ILE A 10 -13.99 7.45 13.95
C ILE A 10 -13.48 8.86 14.22
N GLU A 11 -13.03 9.11 15.44
CA GLU A 11 -12.31 10.33 15.75
C GLU A 11 -10.84 10.16 15.39
N PHE A 12 -10.42 10.87 14.34
CA PHE A 12 -9.03 10.86 13.94
C PHE A 12 -8.21 11.76 14.84
N SER A 13 -7.14 11.24 15.42
CA SER A 13 -6.27 11.97 16.35
C SER A 13 -5.42 13.03 15.66
N ASP A 14 -5.16 12.88 14.38
CA ASP A 14 -4.44 13.84 13.55
C ASP A 14 -4.99 13.82 12.11
N ASN A 15 -4.35 14.55 11.22
CA ASN A 15 -4.73 14.67 9.82
C ASN A 15 -3.72 14.02 8.86
N LYS A 16 -2.94 13.06 9.35
CA LYS A 16 -1.88 12.43 8.55
C LYS A 16 -2.35 11.10 7.97
N LEU A 17 -1.93 10.86 6.75
CA LEU A 17 -2.18 9.64 6.02
C LEU A 17 -0.85 9.09 5.53
N SER A 18 -0.64 7.79 5.66
CA SER A 18 0.58 7.13 5.24
C SER A 18 0.27 5.90 4.41
N VAL A 19 1.04 5.68 3.36
CA VAL A 19 0.93 4.51 2.49
C VAL A 19 2.22 3.71 2.60
N TYR A 20 2.10 2.42 2.88
CA TYR A 20 3.24 1.53 2.99
C TYR A 20 3.05 0.33 2.06
N ASN A 21 4.00 0.13 1.14
CA ASN A 21 4.00 -0.98 0.21
C ASN A 21 5.02 -2.03 0.66
N PHE A 22 4.55 -3.25 0.93
CA PHE A 22 5.39 -4.37 1.36
C PHE A 22 6.06 -5.11 0.20
N GLY A 23 5.66 -4.84 -1.04
CA GLY A 23 6.22 -5.47 -2.22
C GLY A 23 5.65 -6.86 -2.53
N ASP A 24 5.00 -7.51 -1.60
CA ASP A 24 4.45 -8.84 -1.75
C ASP A 24 2.95 -8.90 -1.44
N ASP A 25 2.30 -9.82 -2.12
CA ASP A 25 0.90 -10.14 -1.91
C ASP A 25 0.71 -10.86 -0.56
N PHE A 26 -0.21 -10.40 0.27
CA PHE A 26 -0.54 -11.02 1.53
C PHE A 26 -1.33 -12.34 1.39
N SER A 27 -1.93 -12.59 0.22
CA SER A 27 -2.76 -13.77 0.00
C SER A 27 -1.94 -15.05 -0.19
N SER A 28 -0.71 -14.94 -0.65
CA SER A 28 0.11 -16.10 -1.04
C SER A 28 1.00 -16.65 0.07
N ALA A 29 1.34 -15.87 1.07
CA ALA A 29 2.47 -16.19 1.92
C ALA A 29 2.13 -17.01 3.16
N ASN A 30 0.99 -16.82 3.79
CA ASN A 30 0.60 -17.60 4.98
C ASN A 30 -0.86 -17.36 5.34
N SER A 31 -1.63 -18.42 5.35
CA SER A 31 -3.00 -18.42 5.85
C SER A 31 -3.12 -17.87 7.29
N ASN A 32 -2.03 -17.86 8.04
CA ASN A 32 -1.98 -17.35 9.41
C ASN A 32 -1.95 -15.82 9.48
N ILE A 33 -1.33 -15.13 8.51
CA ILE A 33 -1.39 -13.67 8.43
C ILE A 33 -2.83 -13.24 8.16
N ASN A 34 -3.49 -13.88 7.21
CA ASN A 34 -4.88 -13.60 6.89
C ASN A 34 -5.79 -13.73 8.10
N LYS A 35 -5.65 -14.80 8.88
CA LYS A 35 -6.47 -15.00 10.07
C LYS A 35 -6.18 -13.98 11.18
N ARG A 36 -4.92 -13.71 11.45
CA ARG A 36 -4.50 -12.87 12.58
C ARG A 36 -4.83 -11.39 12.39
N PHE A 37 -4.72 -10.88 11.16
CA PHE A 37 -4.92 -9.47 10.85
C PHE A 37 -6.34 -9.17 10.34
N PHE A 38 -7.02 -10.17 9.81
CA PHE A 38 -8.39 -10.01 9.33
C PHE A 38 -9.44 -10.31 10.40
N GLU A 39 -9.07 -10.94 11.50
CA GLU A 39 -9.93 -11.09 12.66
C GLU A 39 -10.11 -9.75 13.36
N GLY A 40 -11.34 -9.25 13.43
CA GLY A 40 -11.68 -8.00 14.08
C GLY A 40 -11.79 -6.80 13.15
N GLY A 41 -11.53 -6.96 11.86
CA GLY A 41 -11.74 -5.94 10.85
C GLY A 41 -13.03 -6.13 10.06
N THR A 42 -13.42 -5.11 9.32
CA THR A 42 -14.53 -5.19 8.36
C THR A 42 -13.98 -5.50 6.98
N ARG A 43 -14.40 -6.63 6.41
CA ARG A 43 -13.93 -7.01 5.08
C ARG A 43 -14.77 -6.35 4.00
N TYR A 44 -14.07 -5.70 3.11
CA TYR A 44 -14.55 -5.28 1.80
C TYR A 44 -13.86 -6.16 0.75
N ARG A 45 -14.25 -6.07 -0.49
CA ARG A 45 -13.81 -6.98 -1.55
C ARG A 45 -12.32 -7.33 -1.53
N ASP A 46 -11.44 -6.36 -1.62
CA ASP A 46 -9.99 -6.53 -1.71
C ASP A 46 -9.24 -5.94 -0.52
N ALA A 47 -9.98 -5.49 0.49
CA ALA A 47 -9.43 -4.74 1.60
C ALA A 47 -10.09 -5.11 2.92
N VAL A 48 -9.37 -4.91 3.99
CA VAL A 48 -9.89 -5.01 5.35
C VAL A 48 -9.67 -3.68 6.06
N GLN A 49 -10.74 -3.14 6.61
CA GLN A 49 -10.68 -1.97 7.48
C GLN A 49 -10.45 -2.41 8.92
N ILE A 50 -9.45 -1.85 9.56
CA ILE A 50 -9.19 -2.06 10.98
C ILE A 50 -9.18 -0.71 11.68
N VAL A 51 -10.11 -0.54 12.63
CA VAL A 51 -10.23 0.67 13.43
C VAL A 51 -9.36 0.52 14.66
N VAL A 52 -8.56 1.54 14.95
CA VAL A 52 -7.70 1.63 16.12
C VAL A 52 -8.05 2.88 16.95
N ALA A 53 -7.44 3.04 18.12
CA ALA A 53 -7.77 4.13 19.03
C ALA A 53 -7.59 5.53 18.40
N THR A 54 -6.63 5.71 17.52
CA THR A 54 -6.26 7.00 16.94
C THR A 54 -6.79 7.24 15.53
N GLY A 55 -7.25 6.18 14.85
CA GLY A 55 -7.71 6.26 13.47
C GLY A 55 -8.06 4.90 12.89
N GLU A 56 -7.70 4.67 11.67
CA GLU A 56 -7.94 3.40 10.99
C GLU A 56 -6.81 3.05 10.02
N TYR A 57 -6.73 1.78 9.61
CA TYR A 57 -5.91 1.41 8.48
C TYR A 57 -6.63 0.41 7.58
N TRP A 58 -6.27 0.46 6.30
CA TRP A 58 -6.81 -0.40 5.25
C TRP A 58 -5.71 -1.33 4.75
N LEU A 59 -5.93 -2.62 4.95
CA LEU A 59 -5.04 -3.67 4.43
C LEU A 59 -5.57 -4.15 3.08
N PHE A 60 -4.73 -4.01 2.06
CA PHE A 60 -5.05 -4.51 0.71
C PHE A 60 -4.34 -5.84 0.45
N ASP A 61 -5.06 -6.81 -0.12
CA ASP A 61 -4.56 -8.17 -0.34
C ASP A 61 -3.25 -8.20 -1.14
N TYR A 62 -3.03 -7.20 -2.01
CA TYR A 62 -1.83 -7.10 -2.85
C TYR A 62 -0.61 -6.47 -2.15
N GLY A 63 -0.65 -6.35 -0.85
CA GLY A 63 0.53 -6.00 -0.06
C GLY A 63 0.75 -4.53 0.22
N VAL A 64 -0.32 -3.73 0.27
CA VAL A 64 -0.26 -2.32 0.64
C VAL A 64 -1.14 -2.06 1.85
N VAL A 65 -0.66 -1.22 2.76
CA VAL A 65 -1.43 -0.72 3.90
C VAL A 65 -1.52 0.79 3.82
N VAL A 66 -2.72 1.32 4.00
CA VAL A 66 -2.97 2.76 4.06
C VAL A 66 -3.44 3.11 5.47
N PHE A 67 -2.67 3.96 6.15
CA PHE A 67 -2.94 4.39 7.51
C PHE A 67 -3.58 5.77 7.52
N TRP A 68 -4.68 5.91 8.25
CA TRP A 68 -5.39 7.18 8.47
C TRP A 68 -5.28 7.56 9.95
N ALA A 69 -4.46 8.55 10.25
CA ALA A 69 -4.23 9.07 11.61
C ALA A 69 -3.74 8.02 12.62
N VAL A 70 -3.09 6.97 12.16
CA VAL A 70 -2.47 5.97 13.04
C VAL A 70 -1.13 6.49 13.52
N ASP A 71 -0.88 6.46 14.82
CA ASP A 71 0.36 6.97 15.39
C ASP A 71 1.58 6.14 14.94
N LYS A 72 2.73 6.77 14.98
CA LYS A 72 3.99 6.17 14.50
C LYS A 72 4.31 4.84 15.16
N THR A 73 4.09 4.73 16.47
CA THR A 73 4.37 3.50 17.23
C THR A 73 3.50 2.34 16.76
N ALA A 74 2.19 2.57 16.59
CA ALA A 74 1.26 1.56 16.10
C ALA A 74 1.56 1.16 14.67
N ARG A 75 1.90 2.11 13.78
CA ARG A 75 2.31 1.83 12.40
C ARG A 75 3.55 0.95 12.36
N GLN A 76 4.56 1.29 13.11
CA GLN A 76 5.81 0.53 13.14
C GLN A 76 5.63 -0.87 13.71
N ALA A 77 4.78 -1.03 14.70
CA ALA A 77 4.45 -2.33 15.27
C ALA A 77 3.79 -3.24 14.22
N LEU A 78 2.82 -2.72 13.47
CA LEU A 78 2.16 -3.46 12.39
C LEU A 78 3.13 -3.78 11.26
N ILE A 79 3.91 -2.82 10.83
CA ILE A 79 4.90 -2.98 9.76
C ILE A 79 5.92 -4.07 10.14
N SER A 80 6.44 -4.04 11.35
CA SER A 80 7.38 -5.05 11.84
C SER A 80 6.75 -6.43 11.92
N SER A 81 5.50 -6.51 12.31
CA SER A 81 4.73 -7.77 12.35
C SER A 81 4.57 -8.38 10.96
N LEU A 82 4.23 -7.56 9.97
CA LEU A 82 4.05 -8.00 8.59
C LEU A 82 5.37 -8.34 7.91
N LYS A 83 6.44 -7.61 8.20
CA LYS A 83 7.78 -7.86 7.65
C LYS A 83 8.38 -9.21 8.06
N LYS A 84 8.12 -9.68 9.27
CA LYS A 84 8.64 -10.96 9.75
C LYS A 84 8.21 -12.14 8.91
N ASP A 85 7.06 -12.00 8.27
CA ASP A 85 6.46 -13.06 7.47
C ASP A 85 6.73 -12.89 5.96
N ASN A 86 7.36 -11.78 5.57
CA ASN A 86 7.64 -11.44 4.18
C ASN A 86 9.14 -11.48 3.88
N THR A 87 9.52 -12.29 2.89
CA THR A 87 10.91 -12.48 2.47
C THR A 87 11.29 -11.68 1.23
N THR A 88 10.54 -10.64 0.90
CA THR A 88 10.81 -9.88 -0.32
C THR A 88 12.07 -9.02 -0.19
N HIS A 89 12.78 -8.91 -1.29
CA HIS A 89 13.94 -8.03 -1.42
C HIS A 89 13.58 -6.65 -1.99
N PHE A 90 12.29 -6.35 -2.14
CA PHE A 90 11.83 -5.06 -2.64
C PHE A 90 12.05 -3.99 -1.57
N GLU A 91 12.65 -2.89 -1.97
CA GLU A 91 12.78 -1.72 -1.10
C GLU A 91 11.43 -1.07 -0.90
N GLN A 92 10.97 -1.05 0.32
CA GLN A 92 9.61 -0.62 0.67
C GLN A 92 9.47 0.89 0.50
N ILE A 93 8.37 1.28 -0.13
CA ILE A 93 8.04 2.68 -0.37
C ILE A 93 7.04 3.12 0.68
N GLU A 94 7.38 4.16 1.42
CA GLU A 94 6.47 4.82 2.34
C GLU A 94 6.18 6.24 1.85
N GLU A 95 4.89 6.56 1.69
CA GLU A 95 4.44 7.90 1.30
C GLU A 95 3.65 8.52 2.43
N HIS A 96 3.80 9.83 2.62
CA HIS A 96 3.09 10.61 3.62
C HIS A 96 2.27 11.71 2.96
N LEU A 97 0.99 11.77 3.35
CA LEU A 97 0.04 12.77 2.89
C LEU A 97 -0.71 13.37 4.09
N SER A 98 -1.49 14.39 3.82
CA SER A 98 -2.41 14.97 4.79
C SER A 98 -3.84 14.90 4.27
N PHE A 99 -4.82 14.86 5.17
CA PHE A 99 -6.22 14.92 4.79
C PHE A 99 -6.96 15.94 5.64
N THR A 100 -8.07 16.45 5.11
CA THR A 100 -8.94 17.38 5.80
C THR A 100 -10.38 17.13 5.37
N PHE A 101 -11.33 17.60 6.16
CA PHE A 101 -12.74 17.58 5.79
C PHE A 101 -13.14 18.94 5.26
N ALA A 102 -13.69 18.98 4.06
CA ALA A 102 -14.12 20.18 3.37
C ALA A 102 -15.37 19.89 2.53
N ASN A 103 -15.93 20.90 1.87
CA ASN A 103 -17.19 20.73 1.14
C ASN A 103 -17.08 19.90 -0.14
N GLU A 104 -15.87 19.69 -0.66
CA GLU A 104 -15.64 18.98 -1.92
C GLU A 104 -14.50 17.99 -1.79
N LEU A 105 -14.63 16.87 -2.54
CA LEU A 105 -13.50 15.96 -2.73
C LEU A 105 -12.47 16.64 -3.63
N MET A 106 -11.27 16.85 -3.11
CA MET A 106 -10.19 17.47 -3.86
C MET A 106 -8.85 16.85 -3.43
N ILE A 107 -8.01 16.58 -4.40
CA ILE A 107 -6.62 16.19 -4.16
C ILE A 107 -5.74 17.27 -4.74
N LYS A 108 -5.04 18.00 -3.87
CA LYS A 108 -4.16 19.09 -4.28
C LYS A 108 -2.83 18.98 -3.55
N LYS A 109 -1.76 18.80 -4.31
CA LYS A 109 -0.43 18.47 -3.76
C LYS A 109 -0.56 17.22 -2.88
N ASP A 110 -0.09 17.26 -1.65
CA ASP A 110 -0.15 16.11 -0.74
C ASP A 110 -1.31 16.22 0.26
N VAL A 111 -2.35 16.98 -0.07
CA VAL A 111 -3.53 17.17 0.77
C VAL A 111 -4.77 16.65 0.08
N ILE A 112 -5.52 15.81 0.79
CA ILE A 112 -6.78 15.24 0.33
C ILE A 112 -7.91 15.88 1.13
N SER A 113 -8.87 16.50 0.45
CA SER A 113 -10.08 17.02 1.05
C SER A 113 -11.21 16.01 0.90
N LEU A 114 -11.92 15.75 1.98
CA LEU A 114 -13.05 14.80 2.04
C LEU A 114 -14.34 15.55 2.35
N PRO A 115 -15.43 15.31 1.58
CA PRO A 115 -16.70 16.00 1.82
C PRO A 115 -17.48 15.44 3.01
N ASP A 116 -17.22 14.21 3.42
CA ASP A 116 -17.92 13.56 4.53
C ASP A 116 -17.07 12.51 5.22
N HIS A 117 -17.65 11.83 6.20
CA HIS A 117 -17.00 10.78 7.00
C HIS A 117 -17.36 9.37 6.52
N ASP A 118 -17.84 9.20 5.28
CA ASP A 118 -18.18 7.89 4.73
C ASP A 118 -16.94 7.01 4.59
N PRO A 119 -16.89 5.83 5.23
CA PRO A 119 -15.76 4.92 5.11
C PRO A 119 -15.56 4.41 3.67
N LEU A 120 -16.59 4.36 2.84
CA LEU A 120 -16.46 3.98 1.44
C LEU A 120 -15.66 5.02 0.64
N MET A 121 -15.78 6.30 0.99
CA MET A 121 -14.94 7.36 0.41
C MET A 121 -13.47 7.14 0.77
N ARG A 122 -13.17 6.86 2.03
CA ARG A 122 -11.81 6.55 2.48
C ARG A 122 -11.28 5.27 1.85
N LEU A 123 -12.12 4.25 1.69
CA LEU A 123 -11.75 3.04 0.97
C LEU A 123 -11.36 3.32 -0.48
N ALA A 124 -12.16 4.12 -1.19
CA ALA A 124 -11.88 4.48 -2.58
C ALA A 124 -10.55 5.23 -2.72
N ILE A 125 -10.30 6.20 -1.84
CA ILE A 125 -9.05 6.97 -1.83
C ILE A 125 -7.87 6.06 -1.46
N SER A 126 -8.02 5.24 -0.45
CA SER A 126 -6.99 4.28 -0.01
C SER A 126 -6.64 3.31 -1.12
N HIS A 127 -7.65 2.81 -1.84
CA HIS A 127 -7.45 1.93 -2.99
C HIS A 127 -6.67 2.62 -4.11
N ALA A 128 -7.02 3.86 -4.44
CA ALA A 128 -6.30 4.64 -5.45
C ALA A 128 -4.84 4.87 -5.06
N LEU A 129 -4.58 5.23 -3.81
CA LEU A 129 -3.23 5.41 -3.28
C LEU A 129 -2.43 4.10 -3.28
N ALA A 130 -3.07 3.01 -2.89
CA ALA A 130 -2.45 1.69 -2.89
C ALA A 130 -2.09 1.22 -4.31
N GLN A 131 -2.96 1.45 -5.27
CA GLN A 131 -2.67 1.15 -6.68
C GLN A 131 -1.55 2.02 -7.23
N SER A 132 -1.52 3.30 -6.88
CA SER A 132 -0.43 4.22 -7.26
C SER A 132 0.90 3.74 -6.72
N SER A 133 0.94 3.27 -5.47
CA SER A 133 2.14 2.70 -4.87
C SER A 133 2.61 1.42 -5.58
N LYS A 134 1.68 0.56 -5.98
CA LYS A 134 2.00 -0.64 -6.77
C LYS A 134 2.52 -0.29 -8.16
N LEU A 135 1.96 0.71 -8.80
CA LEU A 135 2.45 1.18 -10.09
C LEU A 135 3.88 1.69 -9.99
N MET A 136 4.19 2.44 -8.93
CA MET A 136 5.55 2.92 -8.65
C MET A 136 6.53 1.74 -8.45
N GLU A 137 6.11 0.71 -7.74
CA GLU A 137 6.89 -0.53 -7.58
C GLU A 137 7.22 -1.16 -8.95
N TYR A 138 6.23 -1.31 -9.82
CA TYR A 138 6.43 -1.87 -11.15
C TYR A 138 7.31 -0.99 -12.03
N GLU A 139 7.21 0.33 -11.92
CA GLU A 139 8.08 1.27 -12.62
C GLU A 139 9.54 1.10 -12.19
N VAL A 140 9.79 0.97 -10.89
CA VAL A 140 11.14 0.72 -10.35
C VAL A 140 11.68 -0.62 -10.84
N GLN A 141 10.86 -1.66 -10.81
CA GLN A 141 11.25 -2.98 -11.33
C GLN A 141 11.56 -2.93 -12.83
N ALA A 142 10.74 -2.23 -13.60
CA ALA A 142 10.95 -2.06 -15.05
C ALA A 142 12.26 -1.30 -15.33
N GLN A 143 12.52 -0.22 -14.59
CA GLN A 143 13.78 0.54 -14.72
C GLN A 143 15.00 -0.32 -14.37
N ASN A 144 14.92 -1.13 -13.33
CA ASN A 144 15.99 -2.05 -12.96
C ASN A 144 16.23 -3.09 -14.04
N SER A 145 15.17 -3.62 -14.64
CA SER A 145 15.27 -4.55 -15.77
C SER A 145 15.95 -3.91 -16.98
N ILE A 146 15.53 -2.71 -17.35
CA ILE A 146 16.15 -1.94 -18.43
C ILE A 146 17.63 -1.72 -18.16
N LYS A 147 17.99 -1.32 -16.94
CA LYS A 147 19.38 -1.11 -16.52
C LYS A 147 20.20 -2.40 -16.60
N ASN A 148 19.64 -3.52 -16.16
CA ASN A 148 20.33 -4.82 -16.17
C ASN A 148 20.61 -5.32 -17.59
N TYR A 149 19.74 -4.99 -18.54
CA TYR A 149 19.88 -5.41 -19.95
C TYR A 149 20.35 -4.31 -20.89
N SER A 150 20.74 -3.12 -20.40
CA SER A 150 21.19 -2.00 -21.23
C SER A 150 22.47 -2.26 -22.02
N HIS A 151 23.28 -3.23 -21.60
CA HIS A 151 24.50 -3.62 -22.26
C HIS A 151 24.26 -4.41 -23.58
N ILE A 152 23.08 -4.99 -23.76
CA ILE A 152 22.74 -5.85 -24.91
C ILE A 152 22.90 -5.13 -26.25
N PRO A 153 22.32 -3.91 -26.44
CA PRO A 153 22.50 -3.18 -27.70
C PRO A 153 23.94 -2.87 -28.02
N GLU A 154 24.75 -2.54 -27.00
CA GLU A 154 26.18 -2.24 -27.17
C GLU A 154 26.97 -3.48 -27.57
N GLU A 155 26.71 -4.62 -26.94
CA GLU A 155 27.35 -5.89 -27.28
C GLU A 155 26.99 -6.34 -28.69
N LEU A 156 25.75 -6.20 -29.10
CA LEU A 156 25.31 -6.51 -30.46
C LEU A 156 26.00 -5.61 -31.49
N ALA A 157 26.14 -4.32 -31.19
CA ALA A 157 26.82 -3.37 -32.08
C ALA A 157 28.32 -3.65 -32.21
N LYS A 158 28.97 -4.01 -31.10
CA LYS A 158 30.44 -4.25 -31.08
C LYS A 158 30.85 -5.64 -31.53
N PHE A 159 30.12 -6.68 -31.11
CA PHE A 159 30.55 -8.07 -31.26
C PHE A 159 29.61 -8.93 -32.09
N GLY A 160 28.43 -8.44 -32.45
CA GLY A 160 27.41 -9.19 -33.16
C GLY A 160 26.84 -10.37 -32.38
N LYS A 161 27.04 -10.39 -31.05
CA LYS A 161 26.56 -11.43 -30.16
C LYS A 161 26.19 -10.88 -28.79
N ILE A 162 25.35 -11.63 -28.05
CA ILE A 162 24.90 -11.30 -26.73
C ILE A 162 25.52 -12.24 -25.69
N SER A 163 26.08 -11.73 -24.61
CA SER A 163 26.60 -12.46 -23.46
C SER A 163 25.53 -12.54 -22.36
N ILE A 164 24.54 -13.40 -22.49
CA ILE A 164 23.49 -13.62 -21.49
C ILE A 164 23.43 -15.11 -21.16
N SER A 165 23.38 -15.45 -19.87
CA SER A 165 23.09 -16.80 -19.42
C SER A 165 21.62 -17.14 -19.60
N GLN A 166 21.28 -18.41 -19.80
CA GLN A 166 19.90 -18.87 -19.94
C GLN A 166 19.03 -18.56 -18.73
N LYS A 167 19.62 -18.28 -17.58
CA LYS A 167 18.90 -17.91 -16.35
C LYS A 167 18.41 -16.47 -16.32
N GLU A 168 18.93 -15.62 -17.20
CA GLU A 168 18.58 -14.21 -17.30
C GLU A 168 17.52 -13.93 -18.36
N ILE A 169 17.16 -14.94 -19.11
CA ILE A 169 16.08 -14.92 -20.09
C ILE A 169 14.84 -15.56 -19.48
#